data_a4995f5c381f2289b3cb28be0b6222b0
#
_entry.id   a4995f5c381f2289b3cb28be0b6222b0
#
_cell.length_a   1.000
_cell.length_b   1.000
_cell.length_c   1.000
_cell.angle_alpha   90.00
_cell.angle_beta   90.00
_cell.angle_gamma   90.00
#
_symmetry.space_group_name_H-M   'P 1'
#
loop_
_entity.id
_entity.type
_entity.pdbx_description
1 polymer ?
#
loop_
_entity_poly.entity_id
_entity_poly.type
_entity_poly.pdbx_seq_one_letter_code
_entity_poly.pdbx_strand_id
1 'polypeptide(L)'
;LLDAEVRISGVHVSDMTDNIFKKVYRGQQLVVFGKYEKGGNARVTLEANLTGVDKTYTTDFVFPDLDGDNPELERLWALATIEKIEAMERIGKIQPSESENAIRDLGLGYQIVTDYTSMVVLSDTAFAERGIERHNQARIAREQQQPPLRLASHELDDEIVDLAVDGIGVV
;
A
#
# COMPACT_ATOMS: atom_id res chain seq x y z
N LEU A 1 1.69 -8.39 19.04
CA LEU A 1 0.32 -7.88 19.00
C LEU A 1 -0.57 -8.93 18.39
N LEU A 2 -1.72 -9.16 18.98
CA LEU A 2 -2.79 -10.01 18.45
C LEU A 2 -4.00 -9.11 18.15
N ASP A 3 -4.84 -9.53 17.21
CA ASP A 3 -6.07 -8.83 16.81
C ASP A 3 -5.83 -7.35 16.48
N ALA A 4 -4.67 -7.05 15.86
CA ALA A 4 -4.31 -5.70 15.46
C ALA A 4 -5.29 -5.18 14.40
N GLU A 5 -5.96 -4.07 14.71
CA GLU A 5 -6.93 -3.41 13.83
C GLU A 5 -6.63 -1.92 13.75
N VAL A 6 -6.51 -1.41 12.53
CA VAL A 6 -6.30 0.03 12.28
C VAL A 6 -7.61 0.65 11.85
N ARG A 7 -7.98 1.75 12.50
CA ARG A 7 -9.15 2.57 12.15
C ARG A 7 -8.73 3.99 11.88
N ILE A 8 -9.32 4.58 10.84
CA ILE A 8 -9.10 5.98 10.47
C ILE A 8 -10.42 6.70 10.55
N SER A 9 -10.44 7.84 11.21
CA SER A 9 -11.61 8.70 11.33
C SER A 9 -11.25 10.14 10.95
N GLY A 10 -12.23 10.92 10.51
CA GLY A 10 -12.04 12.30 10.03
C GLY A 10 -11.84 12.41 8.53
N VAL A 11 -11.29 11.38 7.87
CA VAL A 11 -11.16 11.26 6.41
C VAL A 11 -11.80 9.94 5.98
N HIS A 12 -12.48 9.95 4.82
CA HIS A 12 -13.04 8.73 4.25
C HIS A 12 -11.93 7.94 3.56
N VAL A 13 -11.65 6.75 4.08
CA VAL A 13 -10.63 5.83 3.53
C VAL A 13 -11.32 4.56 3.05
N SER A 14 -10.93 4.08 1.88
CA SER A 14 -11.40 2.84 1.26
C SER A 14 -10.24 1.93 0.89
N ASP A 15 -10.55 0.70 0.53
CA ASP A 15 -9.61 -0.31 0.01
C ASP A 15 -8.36 -0.50 0.90
N MET A 16 -8.55 -0.54 2.21
CA MET A 16 -7.45 -0.74 3.15
C MET A 16 -6.87 -2.15 3.04
N THR A 17 -5.55 -2.24 3.08
CA THR A 17 -4.77 -3.49 3.03
C THR A 17 -4.42 -3.98 4.45
N ASP A 18 -5.40 -4.02 5.34
CA ASP A 18 -5.21 -4.48 6.70
C ASP A 18 -4.65 -5.91 6.78
N ASN A 19 -3.93 -6.22 7.84
CA ASN A 19 -3.37 -7.55 8.05
C ASN A 19 -4.50 -8.56 8.32
N ILE A 20 -4.72 -9.49 7.37
CA ILE A 20 -5.77 -10.51 7.43
C ILE A 20 -5.63 -11.39 8.69
N PHE A 21 -4.41 -11.65 9.09
CA PHE A 21 -4.13 -12.49 10.25
C PHE A 21 -4.14 -11.73 11.57
N LYS A 22 -4.23 -10.39 11.51
CA LYS A 22 -4.29 -9.49 12.67
C LYS A 22 -3.21 -9.78 13.73
N LYS A 23 -2.04 -10.28 13.29
CA LYS A 23 -0.92 -10.62 14.16
C LYS A 23 0.32 -9.85 13.73
N VAL A 24 0.98 -9.22 14.71
CA VAL A 24 2.25 -8.52 14.51
C VAL A 24 3.23 -9.00 15.59
N TYR A 25 4.36 -9.52 15.18
CA TYR A 25 5.40 -10.02 16.08
C TYR A 25 6.38 -8.89 16.45
N ARG A 26 7.11 -9.11 17.53
CA ARG A 26 8.13 -8.14 17.98
C ARG A 26 9.19 -7.94 16.88
N GLY A 27 9.49 -6.69 16.55
CA GLY A 27 10.42 -6.33 15.48
C GLY A 27 9.83 -6.31 14.08
N GLN A 28 8.52 -6.58 13.93
CA GLN A 28 7.81 -6.38 12.68
C GLN A 28 7.11 -5.02 12.65
N GLN A 29 7.03 -4.45 11.45
CA GLN A 29 6.22 -3.27 11.19
C GLN A 29 4.81 -3.70 10.75
N LEU A 30 3.80 -2.96 11.18
CA LEU A 30 2.46 -3.02 10.62
C LEU A 30 2.34 -1.90 9.58
N VAL A 31 2.29 -2.30 8.31
CA VAL A 31 2.08 -1.37 7.20
C VAL A 31 0.67 -1.58 6.67
N VAL A 32 -0.10 -0.50 6.55
CA VAL A 32 -1.46 -0.52 6.01
C VAL A 32 -1.55 0.56 4.94
N PHE A 33 -1.95 0.14 3.75
CA PHE A 33 -2.26 1.04 2.64
C PHE A 33 -3.77 1.23 2.53
N GLY A 34 -4.19 2.37 2.01
CA GLY A 34 -5.59 2.65 1.72
C GLY A 34 -5.71 3.80 0.74
N LYS A 35 -6.91 4.02 0.22
CA LYS A 35 -7.22 5.14 -0.66
C LYS A 35 -8.08 6.14 0.08
N TYR A 36 -7.85 7.42 -0.12
CA TYR A 36 -8.73 8.48 0.35
C TYR A 36 -9.11 9.42 -0.81
N GLU A 37 -10.33 9.97 -0.75
CA GLU A 37 -10.85 10.81 -1.82
C GLU A 37 -10.51 12.28 -1.62
N LYS A 38 -10.43 12.71 -0.37
CA LYS A 38 -10.19 14.10 0.01
C LYS A 38 -9.31 14.16 1.24
N GLY A 39 -8.34 15.05 1.22
CA GLY A 39 -7.49 15.33 2.37
C GLY A 39 -8.24 15.94 3.54
N GLY A 40 -7.58 16.00 4.68
CA GLY A 40 -8.12 16.57 5.92
C GLY A 40 -7.45 16.03 7.15
N ASN A 41 -7.92 16.53 8.30
CA ASN A 41 -7.44 16.04 9.60
C ASN A 41 -8.05 14.66 9.87
N ALA A 42 -7.21 13.71 10.19
CA ALA A 42 -7.61 12.36 10.52
C ALA A 42 -7.04 11.92 11.85
N ARG A 43 -7.75 11.02 12.50
CA ARG A 43 -7.26 10.29 13.66
C ARG A 43 -7.08 8.83 13.29
N VAL A 44 -5.87 8.34 13.45
CA VAL A 44 -5.51 6.93 13.24
C VAL A 44 -5.48 6.26 14.60
N THR A 45 -6.21 5.17 14.74
CA THR A 45 -6.29 4.38 15.97
C THR A 45 -5.88 2.95 15.66
N LEU A 46 -4.91 2.44 16.40
CA LEU A 46 -4.53 1.03 16.41
C LEU A 46 -5.05 0.39 17.69
N GLU A 47 -5.93 -0.59 17.55
CA GLU A 47 -6.37 -1.45 18.64
C GLU A 47 -5.69 -2.81 18.50
N ALA A 48 -5.11 -3.33 19.58
CA ALA A 48 -4.44 -4.62 19.56
C ALA A 48 -4.35 -5.24 20.97
N ASN A 49 -4.31 -6.57 21.04
CA ASN A 49 -4.05 -7.28 22.27
C ASN A 49 -2.54 -7.54 22.42
N LEU A 50 -1.95 -7.03 23.49
CA LEU A 50 -0.55 -7.23 23.85
C LEU A 50 -0.47 -8.16 25.08
N THR A 51 -0.09 -9.40 24.86
CA THR A 51 0.07 -10.39 25.95
C THR A 51 -1.16 -10.51 26.89
N GLY A 52 -2.36 -10.52 26.29
CA GLY A 52 -3.62 -10.64 27.04
C GLY A 52 -4.21 -9.34 27.55
N VAL A 53 -3.59 -8.19 27.23
CA VAL A 53 -4.08 -6.86 27.59
C VAL A 53 -4.41 -6.08 26.33
N ASP A 54 -5.63 -5.56 26.25
CA ASP A 54 -6.04 -4.70 25.14
C ASP A 54 -5.36 -3.33 25.27
N LYS A 55 -4.75 -2.90 24.17
CA LYS A 55 -4.06 -1.62 24.03
C LYS A 55 -4.63 -0.84 22.86
N THR A 56 -4.77 0.45 23.06
CA THR A 56 -5.18 1.40 22.04
C THR A 56 -4.12 2.47 21.89
N TYR A 57 -3.64 2.65 20.67
CA TYR A 57 -2.71 3.70 20.30
C TYR A 57 -3.41 4.64 19.33
N THR A 58 -3.24 5.94 19.53
CA THR A 58 -3.91 6.95 18.72
C THR A 58 -2.92 8.02 18.30
N THR A 59 -2.96 8.42 17.03
CA THR A 59 -2.19 9.56 16.52
C THR A 59 -3.08 10.39 15.59
N ASP A 60 -2.84 11.70 15.54
CA ASP A 60 -3.50 12.59 14.61
C ASP A 60 -2.58 12.82 13.41
N PHE A 61 -3.15 12.82 12.21
CA PHE A 61 -2.45 12.99 10.95
C PHE A 61 -3.24 13.90 10.01
N VAL A 62 -2.54 14.67 9.18
CA VAL A 62 -3.18 15.52 8.16
C VAL A 62 -2.91 14.92 6.80
N PHE A 63 -3.95 14.38 6.17
CA PHE A 63 -3.88 13.92 4.78
C PHE A 63 -3.89 15.13 3.86
N PRO A 64 -2.92 15.29 2.94
CA PRO A 64 -2.95 16.33 1.93
C PRO A 64 -4.08 16.09 0.91
N ASP A 65 -4.60 17.16 0.29
CA ASP A 65 -5.59 17.01 -0.80
C ASP A 65 -4.97 16.35 -2.04
N LEU A 66 -3.69 16.56 -2.27
CA LEU A 66 -2.90 15.95 -3.34
C LEU A 66 -1.46 15.76 -2.85
N ASP A 67 -0.97 14.56 -2.96
CA ASP A 67 0.44 14.24 -2.78
C ASP A 67 0.97 13.58 -4.07
N GLY A 68 1.86 14.28 -4.76
CA GLY A 68 2.52 13.80 -5.98
C GLY A 68 3.95 13.32 -5.74
N ASP A 69 4.44 13.43 -4.51
CA ASP A 69 5.85 13.20 -4.20
C ASP A 69 6.21 11.71 -4.10
N ASN A 70 5.19 10.85 -3.91
CA ASN A 70 5.37 9.41 -3.69
C ASN A 70 4.55 8.55 -4.68
N PRO A 71 4.85 8.56 -6.00
CA PRO A 71 4.08 7.84 -7.01
C PRO A 71 4.16 6.32 -6.87
N GLU A 72 5.18 5.81 -6.18
CA GLU A 72 5.35 4.39 -5.89
C GLU A 72 4.29 3.85 -4.94
N LEU A 73 3.63 4.68 -4.12
CA LEU A 73 2.60 4.26 -3.18
C LEU A 73 1.42 3.57 -3.87
N GLU A 74 1.04 4.01 -5.07
CA GLU A 74 -0.01 3.36 -5.86
C GLU A 74 0.35 1.89 -6.17
N ARG A 75 1.62 1.63 -6.51
CA ARG A 75 2.10 0.27 -6.82
C ARG A 75 2.26 -0.58 -5.57
N LEU A 76 2.73 0.02 -4.47
CA LEU A 76 2.84 -0.66 -3.18
C LEU A 76 1.46 -1.06 -2.64
N TRP A 77 0.46 -0.16 -2.76
CA TRP A 77 -0.92 -0.50 -2.43
C TRP A 77 -1.44 -1.67 -3.28
N ALA A 78 -1.19 -1.65 -4.60
CA ALA A 78 -1.64 -2.71 -5.49
C ALA A 78 -0.96 -4.04 -5.16
N LEU A 79 0.35 -4.04 -4.87
CA LEU A 79 1.10 -5.23 -4.45
C LEU A 79 0.54 -5.79 -3.14
N ALA A 80 0.36 -4.96 -2.12
CA ALA A 80 -0.21 -5.38 -0.84
C ALA A 80 -1.66 -5.90 -0.99
N THR A 81 -2.42 -5.34 -1.95
CA THR A 81 -3.77 -5.83 -2.28
C THR A 81 -3.71 -7.20 -2.94
N ILE A 82 -2.76 -7.45 -3.84
CA ILE A 82 -2.52 -8.77 -4.44
C ILE A 82 -2.20 -9.80 -3.35
N GLU A 83 -1.25 -9.50 -2.46
CA GLU A 83 -0.89 -10.37 -1.34
C GLU A 83 -2.09 -10.69 -0.44
N LYS A 84 -2.94 -9.68 -0.19
CA LYS A 84 -4.19 -9.86 0.57
C LYS A 84 -5.16 -10.82 -0.14
N ILE A 85 -5.35 -10.68 -1.45
CA ILE A 85 -6.23 -11.56 -2.25
C ILE A 85 -5.70 -12.99 -2.23
N GLU A 86 -4.41 -13.20 -2.45
CA GLU A 86 -3.77 -14.53 -2.38
C GLU A 86 -3.94 -15.17 -1.00
N ALA A 87 -3.77 -14.39 0.06
CA ALA A 87 -3.98 -14.87 1.42
C ALA A 87 -5.45 -15.25 1.68
N MET A 88 -6.41 -14.47 1.15
CA MET A 88 -7.85 -14.76 1.23
C MET A 88 -8.22 -16.02 0.46
N GLU A 89 -7.64 -16.25 -0.72
CA GLU A 89 -7.81 -17.49 -1.47
C GLU A 89 -7.27 -18.68 -0.69
N ARG A 90 -6.04 -18.59 -0.16
CA ARG A 90 -5.39 -19.66 0.60
C ARG A 90 -6.20 -20.11 1.82
N ILE A 91 -6.96 -19.22 2.45
CA ILE A 91 -7.85 -19.54 3.58
C ILE A 91 -9.30 -19.79 3.15
N GLY A 92 -9.57 -19.89 1.84
CA GLY A 92 -10.89 -20.23 1.28
C GLY A 92 -11.95 -19.14 1.39
N LYS A 93 -11.55 -17.87 1.58
CA LYS A 93 -12.48 -16.72 1.66
C LYS A 93 -12.86 -16.15 0.29
N ILE A 94 -12.11 -16.45 -0.74
CA ILE A 94 -12.37 -16.06 -2.15
C ILE A 94 -12.16 -17.27 -3.05
N GLN A 95 -12.91 -17.34 -4.14
CA GLN A 95 -12.77 -18.43 -5.11
C GLN A 95 -11.54 -18.21 -6.01
N PRO A 96 -10.83 -19.26 -6.45
CA PRO A 96 -9.65 -19.13 -7.29
C PRO A 96 -9.87 -18.32 -8.58
N SER A 97 -11.04 -18.47 -9.23
CA SER A 97 -11.36 -17.72 -10.45
C SER A 97 -11.57 -16.23 -10.21
N GLU A 98 -12.10 -15.86 -9.05
CA GLU A 98 -12.28 -14.48 -8.61
C GLU A 98 -10.93 -13.84 -8.26
N SER A 99 -10.09 -14.57 -7.53
CA SER A 99 -8.72 -14.21 -7.18
C SER A 99 -7.89 -13.97 -8.45
N GLU A 100 -7.87 -14.92 -9.39
CA GLU A 100 -7.14 -14.81 -10.65
C GLU A 100 -7.51 -13.54 -11.43
N ASN A 101 -8.82 -13.26 -11.59
CA ASN A 101 -9.27 -12.07 -12.30
C ASN A 101 -8.83 -10.78 -11.60
N ALA A 102 -9.02 -10.70 -10.28
CA ALA A 102 -8.65 -9.52 -9.49
C ALA A 102 -7.13 -9.27 -9.53
N ILE A 103 -6.31 -10.31 -9.39
CA ILE A 103 -4.85 -10.21 -9.45
C ILE A 103 -4.40 -9.79 -10.87
N ARG A 104 -5.01 -10.35 -11.91
CA ARG A 104 -4.71 -9.97 -13.29
C ARG A 104 -5.03 -8.50 -13.55
N ASP A 105 -6.18 -8.01 -13.11
CA ASP A 105 -6.61 -6.63 -13.30
C ASP A 105 -5.67 -5.65 -12.56
N LEU A 106 -5.28 -5.98 -11.34
CA LEU A 106 -4.29 -5.21 -10.58
C LEU A 106 -2.91 -5.24 -11.25
N GLY A 107 -2.45 -6.43 -11.69
CA GLY A 107 -1.17 -6.59 -12.38
C GLY A 107 -1.09 -5.75 -13.66
N LEU A 108 -2.14 -5.76 -14.48
CA LEU A 108 -2.23 -4.95 -15.70
C LEU A 108 -2.35 -3.46 -15.40
N GLY A 109 -3.21 -3.08 -14.45
CA GLY A 109 -3.46 -1.67 -14.11
C GLY A 109 -2.25 -0.96 -13.52
N TYR A 110 -1.48 -1.67 -12.69
CA TYR A 110 -0.32 -1.11 -11.97
C TYR A 110 1.04 -1.57 -12.48
N GLN A 111 1.07 -2.32 -13.61
CA GLN A 111 2.30 -2.87 -14.22
C GLN A 111 3.11 -3.72 -13.24
N ILE A 112 2.43 -4.63 -12.58
CA ILE A 112 3.02 -5.60 -11.66
C ILE A 112 3.05 -6.96 -12.36
N VAL A 113 4.19 -7.63 -12.33
CA VAL A 113 4.32 -9.02 -12.79
C VAL A 113 3.80 -9.92 -11.69
N THR A 114 2.85 -10.78 -12.03
CA THR A 114 2.19 -11.74 -11.14
C THR A 114 2.21 -13.12 -11.80
N ASP A 115 1.71 -14.13 -11.12
CA ASP A 115 1.55 -15.47 -11.71
C ASP A 115 0.62 -15.48 -12.93
N TYR A 116 -0.23 -14.45 -13.07
CA TYR A 116 -1.21 -14.32 -14.16
C TYR A 116 -0.87 -13.22 -15.18
N THR A 117 0.25 -12.49 -14.98
CA THR A 117 0.68 -11.42 -15.89
C THR A 117 2.16 -11.53 -16.21
N SER A 118 2.55 -11.10 -17.41
CA SER A 118 3.95 -11.01 -17.81
C SER A 118 4.26 -9.63 -18.38
N MET A 119 5.53 -9.24 -18.32
CA MET A 119 6.01 -7.99 -18.88
C MET A 119 6.76 -8.25 -20.20
N VAL A 120 6.41 -7.46 -21.22
CA VAL A 120 7.11 -7.46 -22.51
C VAL A 120 7.62 -6.04 -22.77
N VAL A 121 8.89 -5.92 -23.12
CA VAL A 121 9.47 -4.65 -23.53
C VAL A 121 9.27 -4.49 -25.04
N LEU A 122 8.54 -3.45 -25.42
CA LEU A 122 8.29 -3.10 -26.81
C LEU A 122 8.75 -1.67 -27.08
N SER A 123 9.23 -1.41 -28.30
CA SER A 123 9.48 -0.03 -28.76
C SER A 123 8.15 0.71 -29.01
N ASP A 124 8.19 2.02 -29.00
CA ASP A 124 6.98 2.84 -29.25
C ASP A 124 6.35 2.55 -30.63
N THR A 125 7.18 2.30 -31.64
CA THR A 125 6.75 1.86 -32.96
C THR A 125 6.02 0.53 -32.91
N ALA A 126 6.53 -0.45 -32.18
CA ALA A 126 5.90 -1.76 -32.02
C ALA A 126 4.55 -1.70 -31.25
N PHE A 127 4.39 -0.76 -30.31
CA PHE A 127 3.11 -0.49 -29.67
C PHE A 127 2.08 0.04 -30.67
N ALA A 128 2.48 1.05 -31.46
CA ALA A 128 1.59 1.66 -32.46
C ALA A 128 1.17 0.66 -33.55
N GLU A 129 2.11 -0.14 -34.09
CA GLU A 129 1.85 -1.14 -35.11
C GLU A 129 0.87 -2.24 -34.65
N ARG A 130 0.86 -2.56 -33.35
CA ARG A 130 -0.02 -3.58 -32.78
C ARG A 130 -1.34 -3.04 -32.25
N GLY A 131 -1.55 -1.70 -32.31
CA GLY A 131 -2.76 -1.06 -31.81
C GLY A 131 -2.96 -1.24 -30.30
N ILE A 132 -1.87 -1.41 -29.52
CA ILE A 132 -1.96 -1.61 -28.07
C ILE A 132 -2.14 -0.24 -27.40
N GLU A 133 -3.26 -0.05 -26.71
CA GLU A 133 -3.52 1.14 -25.93
C GLU A 133 -2.74 1.12 -24.60
N ARG A 134 -2.08 2.25 -24.29
CA ARG A 134 -1.36 2.41 -23.02
C ARG A 134 -2.28 3.00 -21.96
N HIS A 135 -2.82 2.17 -21.09
CA HIS A 135 -3.75 2.62 -20.03
C HIS A 135 -3.10 3.43 -18.90
N ASN A 136 -1.77 3.44 -18.81
CA ASN A 136 -1.01 4.05 -17.71
C ASN A 136 -0.12 5.23 -18.12
N GLN A 137 -0.39 5.85 -19.26
CA GLN A 137 0.41 6.99 -19.77
C GLN A 137 0.49 8.13 -18.76
N ALA A 138 -0.60 8.45 -18.06
CA ALA A 138 -0.64 9.54 -17.08
C ALA A 138 0.27 9.25 -15.87
N ARG A 139 0.34 8.00 -15.44
CA ARG A 139 1.23 7.58 -14.35
C ARG A 139 2.70 7.63 -14.78
N ILE A 140 3.02 7.07 -15.94
CA ILE A 140 4.38 7.11 -16.51
C ILE A 140 4.86 8.54 -16.66
N ALA A 141 4.01 9.45 -17.13
CA ALA A 141 4.35 10.86 -17.26
C ALA A 141 4.65 11.53 -15.91
N ARG A 142 3.91 11.19 -14.85
CA ARG A 142 4.19 11.64 -13.49
C ARG A 142 5.54 11.11 -12.97
N GLU A 143 5.78 9.81 -13.09
CA GLU A 143 7.04 9.19 -12.68
C GLU A 143 8.27 9.75 -13.41
N GLN A 144 8.14 10.08 -14.70
CA GLN A 144 9.23 10.68 -15.49
C GLN A 144 9.52 12.14 -15.15
N GLN A 145 8.56 12.87 -14.60
CA GLN A 145 8.72 14.25 -14.20
C GLN A 145 9.36 14.41 -12.81
N GLN A 146 9.47 13.33 -12.05
CA GLN A 146 10.09 13.38 -10.74
C GLN A 146 11.61 13.26 -10.85
N PRO A 147 12.37 14.07 -10.08
CA PRO A 147 13.80 13.91 -9.98
C PRO A 147 14.10 12.53 -9.36
N PRO A 148 15.20 11.87 -9.79
CA PRO A 148 15.60 10.60 -9.20
C PRO A 148 15.70 10.75 -7.68
N LEU A 149 15.10 9.83 -6.94
CA LEU A 149 15.15 9.77 -5.48
C LEU A 149 16.60 9.99 -5.02
N ARG A 150 16.90 11.16 -4.49
CA ARG A 150 18.08 11.32 -3.68
C ARG A 150 17.83 10.53 -2.41
N LEU A 151 18.50 9.40 -2.28
CA LEU A 151 18.71 8.78 -0.97
C LEU A 151 19.31 9.89 -0.10
N ALA A 152 18.46 10.56 0.69
CA ALA A 152 18.92 11.39 1.76
C ALA A 152 19.69 10.44 2.67
N SER A 153 21.00 10.63 2.74
CA SER A 153 21.81 10.09 3.83
C SER A 153 21.31 10.83 5.08
N HIS A 154 20.24 10.32 5.66
CA HIS A 154 19.83 10.72 6.97
C HIS A 154 20.90 10.18 7.93
N GLU A 155 21.73 11.07 8.46
CA GLU A 155 22.29 10.85 9.78
C GLU A 155 21.08 10.62 10.69
N LEU A 156 20.96 9.38 11.17
CA LEU A 156 19.96 9.02 12.18
C LEU A 156 20.33 9.78 13.43
N ASP A 157 19.65 10.88 13.69
CA ASP A 157 19.67 11.52 14.99
C ASP A 157 19.15 10.48 16.00
N ASP A 158 19.92 10.24 17.06
CA ASP A 158 19.65 9.25 18.12
C ASP A 158 18.26 9.42 18.80
N GLU A 159 17.59 10.52 18.56
CA GLU A 159 16.26 10.82 19.08
C GLU A 159 15.12 10.05 18.38
N ILE A 160 15.36 9.49 17.18
CA ILE A 160 14.35 8.71 16.43
C ILE A 160 14.29 7.25 16.90
N VAL A 161 15.31 6.77 17.58
CA VAL A 161 15.39 5.37 18.05
C VAL A 161 14.33 5.07 19.13
N ASP A 162 13.97 6.05 19.95
CA ASP A 162 12.96 5.87 21.01
C ASP A 162 11.51 5.86 20.47
N LEU A 163 11.26 6.51 19.31
CA LEU A 163 9.95 6.48 18.65
C LEU A 163 9.72 5.21 17.82
N ALA A 164 10.79 4.54 17.40
CA ALA A 164 10.70 3.29 16.61
C ALA A 164 10.27 2.08 17.48
N VAL A 165 10.31 2.18 18.78
CA VAL A 165 9.83 1.13 19.70
C VAL A 165 8.32 1.23 19.92
N ASP A 166 7.73 2.42 19.70
CA ASP A 166 6.28 2.69 19.82
C ASP A 166 5.63 2.93 18.43
N GLY A 167 6.32 2.64 17.32
CA GLY A 167 6.08 3.15 15.99
C GLY A 167 4.78 2.74 15.32
N ILE A 168 3.90 3.70 15.15
CA ILE A 168 2.92 3.75 14.07
C ILE A 168 3.45 4.74 13.03
N GLY A 169 4.01 4.24 11.93
CA GLY A 169 4.30 5.04 10.75
C GLY A 169 3.12 4.97 9.79
N VAL A 170 2.56 6.11 9.41
CA VAL A 170 1.58 6.22 8.32
C VAL A 170 2.38 6.62 7.07
N VAL A 171 2.39 5.75 6.07
CA VAL A 171 3.02 5.98 4.76
C VAL A 171 1.93 6.14 3.73
#